data_c8a9468dfb40fa1cf7032b3c4338008d
#
_entry.id   c8a9468dfb40fa1cf7032b3c4338008d
#
_cell.length_a   1.000
_cell.length_b   1.000
_cell.length_c   1.000
_cell.angle_alpha   90.00
_cell.angle_beta   90.00
_cell.angle_gamma   90.00
#
_symmetry.space_group_name_H-M   'P 1'
#
loop_
_entity.id
_entity.type
_entity.pdbx_description
1 polymer ?
#
loop_
_entity_poly.entity_id
_entity_poly.type
_entity_poly.pdbx_seq_one_letter_code
_entity_poly.pdbx_strand_id
1 'polypeptide(L)'
;MVNRELIEVFSEIAREKNVERSELATILEELFLYVIEKEYGDSSNCSCIVNLDKGEIEIYAEKTIVEEIDDYKVEITMEDAIEKEPDAADLEVGDVFVEVIDPRMFGRRLVITAKQFFAQRLRDVERNYIYEDYANRVGEIVIGVVHQVQRDGIFINIEQAELRMPKSEQIHSERYRRGETVRAVIKSVEVTPKGPDIVVSRSDNHFLYKLFELEVPEIEDGIIDITSIARHPGERAKIIVRSNDRRIDPVGACVGMRGSRIQAIVRELNNEKIDIVNYSEQVEILVSRALSPAKPVQLFIDDEKNYCVALFDDDDLDAAIGRNGMNINLASKITDYRIDAYGVKQYERIQEDQKSLLTEIDGVDQTTAESLNSIGVTVVSELLDADMDDLLSAQGIDDESLDEIYEAVQSFIERVVETNDEEVESVDLALHAGEPILEQVSETDSNNETGEPEPEESKDIDSVEEIDGQETEDDNVAEDEPVTESAE
;
A
#
# COMPACT_ATOMS: atom_id res chain seq x y z
N MET A 1 -54.66 4.82 -2.41
CA MET A 1 -54.08 4.06 -3.54
C MET A 1 -52.75 4.62 -4.05
N VAL A 2 -52.65 5.93 -4.31
CA VAL A 2 -51.40 6.53 -4.85
C VAL A 2 -50.21 6.39 -3.93
N ASN A 3 -50.38 6.46 -2.62
CA ASN A 3 -49.27 6.32 -1.64
C ASN A 3 -48.71 4.87 -1.61
N ARG A 4 -49.56 3.89 -1.77
CA ARG A 4 -49.16 2.48 -1.75
C ARG A 4 -48.33 2.10 -2.98
N GLU A 5 -48.73 2.55 -4.20
CA GLU A 5 -47.94 2.30 -5.40
C GLU A 5 -46.60 3.01 -5.35
N LEU A 6 -46.53 4.20 -4.75
CA LEU A 6 -45.30 4.94 -4.59
C LEU A 6 -44.34 4.27 -3.61
N ILE A 7 -44.84 3.80 -2.46
CA ILE A 7 -44.06 3.03 -1.48
C ILE A 7 -43.59 1.68 -2.05
N GLU A 8 -44.43 1.00 -2.84
CA GLU A 8 -44.03 -0.26 -3.51
C GLU A 8 -42.84 -0.03 -4.46
N VAL A 9 -42.84 1.03 -5.27
CA VAL A 9 -41.75 1.39 -6.17
C VAL A 9 -40.46 1.71 -5.39
N PHE A 10 -40.56 2.50 -4.33
CA PHE A 10 -39.38 2.82 -3.49
C PHE A 10 -38.86 1.57 -2.75
N SER A 11 -39.77 0.70 -2.29
CA SER A 11 -39.40 -0.56 -1.63
C SER A 11 -38.68 -1.52 -2.59
N GLU A 12 -39.09 -1.56 -3.87
CA GLU A 12 -38.43 -2.36 -4.90
C GLU A 12 -37.01 -1.84 -5.18
N ILE A 13 -36.84 -0.53 -5.35
CA ILE A 13 -35.53 0.11 -5.56
C ILE A 13 -34.62 -0.12 -4.34
N ALA A 14 -35.12 0.06 -3.13
CA ALA A 14 -34.35 -0.15 -1.92
C ALA A 14 -33.92 -1.63 -1.75
N ARG A 15 -34.78 -2.55 -2.14
CA ARG A 15 -34.48 -3.99 -2.12
C ARG A 15 -33.40 -4.39 -3.12
N GLU A 16 -33.40 -3.79 -4.32
CA GLU A 16 -32.31 -3.95 -5.30
C GLU A 16 -30.98 -3.46 -4.78
N LYS A 17 -30.99 -2.50 -3.86
CA LYS A 17 -29.80 -1.87 -3.27
C LYS A 17 -29.43 -2.38 -1.88
N ASN A 18 -30.10 -3.43 -1.39
CA ASN A 18 -29.90 -4.03 -0.07
C ASN A 18 -30.07 -3.05 1.11
N VAL A 19 -30.93 -2.06 0.98
CA VAL A 19 -31.26 -1.11 2.05
C VAL A 19 -32.30 -1.70 2.98
N GLU A 20 -32.09 -1.59 4.29
CA GLU A 20 -33.02 -2.07 5.29
C GLU A 20 -34.35 -1.29 5.29
N ARG A 21 -35.44 -1.94 5.69
CA ARG A 21 -36.75 -1.32 5.71
C ARG A 21 -36.85 -0.12 6.67
N SER A 22 -36.18 -0.18 7.79
CA SER A 22 -36.08 0.90 8.77
C SER A 22 -35.45 2.15 8.16
N GLU A 23 -34.33 1.96 7.47
CA GLU A 23 -33.61 3.00 6.75
C GLU A 23 -34.44 3.59 5.61
N LEU A 24 -35.16 2.74 4.86
CA LEU A 24 -36.06 3.21 3.82
C LEU A 24 -37.15 4.12 4.37
N ALA A 25 -37.73 3.79 5.54
CA ALA A 25 -38.72 4.65 6.17
C ALA A 25 -38.16 6.03 6.49
N THR A 26 -36.96 6.09 7.11
CA THR A 26 -36.26 7.34 7.42
C THR A 26 -35.95 8.17 6.17
N ILE A 27 -35.46 7.51 5.11
CA ILE A 27 -35.17 8.19 3.83
C ILE A 27 -36.46 8.80 3.22
N LEU A 28 -37.59 8.10 3.32
CA LEU A 28 -38.87 8.61 2.82
C LEU A 28 -39.39 9.75 3.69
N GLU A 29 -39.26 9.69 5.00
CA GLU A 29 -39.62 10.79 5.92
C GLU A 29 -38.81 12.04 5.61
N GLU A 30 -37.48 11.92 5.50
CA GLU A 30 -36.57 13.02 5.11
C GLU A 30 -36.92 13.57 3.70
N LEU A 31 -37.27 12.69 2.77
CA LEU A 31 -37.69 13.07 1.42
C LEU A 31 -38.89 13.98 1.45
N PHE A 32 -39.96 13.62 2.20
CA PHE A 32 -41.15 14.42 2.27
C PHE A 32 -40.92 15.74 3.02
N LEU A 33 -40.15 15.77 4.07
CA LEU A 33 -39.73 17.01 4.74
C LEU A 33 -38.91 17.90 3.83
N TYR A 34 -38.01 17.36 3.04
CA TYR A 34 -37.24 18.11 2.04
C TYR A 34 -38.14 18.70 0.92
N VAL A 35 -39.15 17.94 0.49
CA VAL A 35 -40.14 18.41 -0.49
C VAL A 35 -40.96 19.57 0.07
N ILE A 36 -41.37 19.50 1.34
CA ILE A 36 -42.10 20.56 2.04
C ILE A 36 -41.23 21.81 2.17
N GLU A 37 -39.96 21.63 2.59
CA GLU A 37 -39.03 22.75 2.68
C GLU A 37 -38.86 23.51 1.34
N LYS A 38 -38.81 22.77 0.22
CA LYS A 38 -38.69 23.35 -1.12
C LYS A 38 -39.97 24.08 -1.57
N GLU A 39 -41.15 23.62 -1.14
CA GLU A 39 -42.43 24.24 -1.50
C GLU A 39 -42.77 25.44 -0.60
N TYR A 40 -42.61 25.23 0.71
CA TYR A 40 -43.04 26.21 1.72
C TYR A 40 -41.89 27.07 2.27
N GLY A 41 -40.61 26.68 2.02
CA GLY A 41 -39.40 27.39 2.46
C GLY A 41 -38.94 27.05 3.88
N ASP A 42 -39.74 26.35 4.66
CA ASP A 42 -39.42 25.84 6.00
C ASP A 42 -40.21 24.56 6.24
N SER A 43 -39.62 23.60 6.96
CA SER A 43 -40.21 22.33 7.37
C SER A 43 -40.12 22.10 8.88
N SER A 44 -39.66 23.10 9.65
CA SER A 44 -39.42 22.99 11.10
C SER A 44 -40.64 22.62 11.93
N ASN A 45 -41.84 23.05 11.44
CA ASN A 45 -43.15 22.77 12.02
C ASN A 45 -43.84 21.54 11.42
N CYS A 46 -43.15 20.79 10.57
CA CYS A 46 -43.73 19.63 9.89
C CYS A 46 -43.11 18.33 10.40
N SER A 47 -43.93 17.30 10.46
CA SER A 47 -43.48 15.91 10.74
C SER A 47 -44.07 14.97 9.67
N CYS A 48 -43.30 13.93 9.34
CA CYS A 48 -43.74 12.91 8.38
C CYS A 48 -43.60 11.53 9.03
N ILE A 49 -44.61 10.71 8.90
CA ILE A 49 -44.63 9.33 9.38
C ILE A 49 -44.87 8.42 8.19
N VAL A 50 -43.92 7.50 7.95
CA VAL A 50 -44.03 6.53 6.86
C VAL A 50 -44.28 5.13 7.42
N ASN A 51 -45.44 4.55 7.14
CA ASN A 51 -45.75 3.17 7.49
C ASN A 51 -45.63 2.26 6.27
N LEU A 52 -44.48 1.60 6.15
CA LEU A 52 -44.16 0.72 5.02
C LEU A 52 -45.06 -0.55 4.98
N ASP A 53 -45.55 -1.01 6.11
CA ASP A 53 -46.40 -2.24 6.18
C ASP A 53 -47.81 -1.98 5.70
N LYS A 54 -48.37 -0.81 6.03
CA LYS A 54 -49.70 -0.39 5.57
C LYS A 54 -49.68 0.30 4.21
N GLY A 55 -48.50 0.78 3.79
CA GLY A 55 -48.36 1.57 2.59
C GLY A 55 -48.96 2.97 2.73
N GLU A 56 -48.84 3.58 3.91
CA GLU A 56 -49.39 4.89 4.26
C GLU A 56 -48.28 5.90 4.55
N ILE A 57 -48.50 7.14 4.07
CA ILE A 57 -47.63 8.27 4.35
C ILE A 57 -48.57 9.35 4.92
N GLU A 58 -48.24 9.81 6.12
CA GLU A 58 -48.94 10.85 6.82
C GLU A 58 -47.99 12.02 7.09
N ILE A 59 -48.37 13.21 6.64
CA ILE A 59 -47.61 14.42 6.81
C ILE A 59 -48.44 15.38 7.67
N TYR A 60 -47.86 15.83 8.74
CA TYR A 60 -48.47 16.72 9.71
C TYR A 60 -47.74 18.05 9.71
N ALA A 61 -48.51 19.17 9.69
CA ALA A 61 -47.99 20.52 9.93
C ALA A 61 -48.62 21.07 11.20
N GLU A 62 -47.80 21.47 12.16
CA GLU A 62 -48.25 22.18 13.35
C GLU A 62 -48.41 23.64 13.07
N LYS A 63 -49.63 24.17 13.23
CA LYS A 63 -49.98 25.58 13.02
C LYS A 63 -50.58 26.16 14.28
N THR A 64 -50.25 27.40 14.61
CA THR A 64 -50.84 28.10 15.72
C THR A 64 -52.14 28.80 15.25
N ILE A 65 -53.21 28.65 16.03
CA ILE A 65 -54.49 29.32 15.76
C ILE A 65 -54.37 30.81 16.11
N VAL A 66 -54.64 31.68 15.16
CA VAL A 66 -54.55 33.14 15.32
C VAL A 66 -55.83 33.83 14.82
N GLU A 67 -56.06 35.08 15.25
CA GLU A 67 -57.19 35.88 14.76
C GLU A 67 -56.93 36.42 13.36
N GLU A 68 -55.69 36.90 13.11
CA GLU A 68 -55.20 37.35 11.80
C GLU A 68 -53.93 36.64 11.46
N ILE A 69 -53.78 36.15 10.23
CA ILE A 69 -52.61 35.38 9.76
C ILE A 69 -51.51 36.33 9.29
N ASP A 70 -50.35 36.28 9.89
CA ASP A 70 -49.12 36.90 9.43
C ASP A 70 -48.33 35.98 8.49
N ASP A 71 -48.24 34.71 8.83
CA ASP A 71 -47.57 33.67 8.02
C ASP A 71 -48.44 32.41 7.87
N TYR A 72 -49.02 32.22 6.69
CA TYR A 72 -49.85 31.04 6.34
C TYR A 72 -49.16 29.68 6.51
N LYS A 73 -47.83 29.65 6.73
CA LYS A 73 -47.07 28.42 6.90
C LYS A 73 -47.17 27.87 8.33
N VAL A 74 -47.15 28.76 9.31
CA VAL A 74 -47.15 28.45 10.73
C VAL A 74 -48.40 28.84 11.48
N GLU A 75 -49.31 29.57 10.82
CA GLU A 75 -50.55 30.12 11.41
C GLU A 75 -51.78 29.70 10.62
N ILE A 76 -52.90 29.59 11.29
CA ILE A 76 -54.20 29.26 10.73
C ILE A 76 -55.29 30.01 11.47
N THR A 77 -56.37 30.48 10.77
CA THR A 77 -57.52 31.07 11.44
C THR A 77 -58.39 29.95 12.07
N MET A 78 -59.14 30.31 13.08
CA MET A 78 -60.13 29.39 13.69
C MET A 78 -61.14 28.92 12.64
N GLU A 79 -61.59 29.80 11.74
CA GLU A 79 -62.56 29.46 10.71
C GLU A 79 -62.01 28.42 9.73
N ASP A 80 -60.78 28.59 9.27
CA ASP A 80 -60.11 27.66 8.37
C ASP A 80 -59.77 26.32 9.06
N ALA A 81 -59.44 26.35 10.35
CA ALA A 81 -59.18 25.13 11.14
C ALA A 81 -60.45 24.26 11.29
N ILE A 82 -61.60 24.88 11.60
CA ILE A 82 -62.90 24.21 11.71
C ILE A 82 -63.37 23.71 10.34
N GLU A 83 -63.10 24.42 9.24
CA GLU A 83 -63.42 23.93 7.89
C GLU A 83 -62.65 22.67 7.52
N LYS A 84 -61.40 22.58 7.95
CA LYS A 84 -60.55 21.40 7.70
C LYS A 84 -60.88 20.24 8.62
N GLU A 85 -61.09 20.51 9.89
CA GLU A 85 -61.36 19.51 10.90
C GLU A 85 -62.43 20.02 11.89
N PRO A 86 -63.64 19.43 11.90
CA PRO A 86 -64.74 19.87 12.77
C PRO A 86 -64.41 19.81 14.27
N ASP A 87 -63.50 18.93 14.67
CA ASP A 87 -63.08 18.78 16.07
C ASP A 87 -62.21 19.97 16.53
N ALA A 88 -61.70 20.80 15.62
CA ALA A 88 -61.00 22.03 15.94
C ALA A 88 -61.86 23.09 16.62
N ALA A 89 -63.19 22.93 16.66
CA ALA A 89 -64.13 23.84 17.35
C ALA A 89 -63.90 23.88 18.88
N ASP A 90 -63.21 22.89 19.44
CA ASP A 90 -62.91 22.83 20.88
C ASP A 90 -61.56 23.53 21.21
N LEU A 91 -60.79 24.02 20.23
CA LEU A 91 -59.52 24.73 20.40
C LEU A 91 -59.72 26.26 20.60
N GLU A 92 -58.78 26.92 21.25
CA GLU A 92 -58.77 28.37 21.46
C GLU A 92 -57.65 29.05 20.66
N VAL A 93 -57.74 30.40 20.48
CA VAL A 93 -56.72 31.21 19.85
C VAL A 93 -55.40 31.10 20.68
N GLY A 94 -54.31 30.66 20.03
CA GLY A 94 -53.02 30.34 20.66
C GLY A 94 -52.76 28.86 20.80
N ASP A 95 -53.72 27.97 20.59
CA ASP A 95 -53.56 26.55 20.56
C ASP A 95 -52.90 26.04 19.27
N VAL A 96 -52.27 24.88 19.32
CA VAL A 96 -51.64 24.24 18.15
C VAL A 96 -52.69 23.35 17.44
N PHE A 97 -52.93 23.66 16.18
CA PHE A 97 -53.73 22.85 15.26
C PHE A 97 -52.80 21.98 14.40
N VAL A 98 -53.05 20.69 14.33
CA VAL A 98 -52.28 19.74 13.48
C VAL A 98 -52.99 19.55 12.17
N GLU A 99 -52.49 20.13 11.10
CA GLU A 99 -53.01 19.99 9.75
C GLU A 99 -52.41 18.77 9.05
N VAL A 100 -53.27 17.91 8.48
CA VAL A 100 -52.82 16.80 7.63
C VAL A 100 -52.64 17.27 6.20
N ILE A 101 -51.39 17.22 5.69
CA ILE A 101 -51.03 17.57 4.34
C ILE A 101 -51.18 16.37 3.41
N ASP A 102 -51.99 16.52 2.33
CA ASP A 102 -52.09 15.45 1.32
C ASP A 102 -50.86 15.49 0.36
N PRO A 103 -50.07 14.42 0.28
CA PRO A 103 -48.91 14.33 -0.62
C PRO A 103 -49.25 14.56 -2.11
N ARG A 104 -50.54 14.42 -2.49
CA ARG A 104 -51.00 14.64 -3.86
C ARG A 104 -51.03 16.12 -4.29
N MET A 105 -50.97 17.03 -3.33
CA MET A 105 -50.92 18.46 -3.62
C MET A 105 -49.58 18.89 -4.22
N PHE A 106 -48.53 18.09 -4.06
CA PHE A 106 -47.21 18.41 -4.58
C PHE A 106 -47.17 18.31 -6.11
N GLY A 107 -46.75 19.37 -6.76
CA GLY A 107 -46.68 19.49 -8.23
C GLY A 107 -45.63 18.57 -8.88
N ARG A 108 -45.72 18.36 -10.20
CA ARG A 108 -44.79 17.49 -10.97
C ARG A 108 -43.31 17.83 -10.82
N ARG A 109 -42.96 19.11 -10.58
CA ARG A 109 -41.58 19.54 -10.34
C ARG A 109 -40.98 18.89 -9.08
N LEU A 110 -41.82 18.81 -8.02
CA LEU A 110 -41.41 18.22 -6.75
C LEU A 110 -41.19 16.71 -6.86
N VAL A 111 -41.94 16.02 -7.73
CA VAL A 111 -41.70 14.59 -8.01
C VAL A 111 -40.32 14.35 -8.61
N ILE A 112 -39.83 15.24 -9.45
CA ILE A 112 -38.47 15.12 -10.03
C ILE A 112 -37.42 15.39 -8.95
N THR A 113 -37.60 16.41 -8.13
CA THR A 113 -36.74 16.74 -7.00
C THR A 113 -36.70 15.61 -5.99
N ALA A 114 -37.86 15.03 -5.66
CA ALA A 114 -38.01 13.87 -4.80
C ALA A 114 -37.20 12.66 -5.31
N LYS A 115 -37.30 12.36 -6.61
CA LYS A 115 -36.50 11.28 -7.21
C LYS A 115 -34.99 11.52 -7.11
N GLN A 116 -34.55 12.77 -7.32
CA GLN A 116 -33.13 13.11 -7.22
C GLN A 116 -32.62 13.01 -5.79
N PHE A 117 -33.40 13.52 -4.82
CA PHE A 117 -33.09 13.41 -3.40
C PHE A 117 -33.00 11.95 -2.96
N PHE A 118 -34.02 11.15 -3.28
CA PHE A 118 -34.05 9.72 -2.95
C PHE A 118 -32.86 8.98 -3.54
N ALA A 119 -32.55 9.20 -4.82
CA ALA A 119 -31.41 8.58 -5.47
C ALA A 119 -30.07 9.02 -4.84
N GLN A 120 -30.00 10.25 -4.31
CA GLN A 120 -28.80 10.73 -3.61
C GLN A 120 -28.66 10.07 -2.24
N ARG A 121 -29.75 10.05 -1.44
CA ARG A 121 -29.73 9.42 -0.11
C ARG A 121 -29.44 7.93 -0.19
N LEU A 122 -30.01 7.25 -1.17
CA LEU A 122 -29.76 5.84 -1.40
C LEU A 122 -28.26 5.58 -1.69
N ARG A 123 -27.63 6.44 -2.50
CA ARG A 123 -26.17 6.36 -2.73
C ARG A 123 -25.35 6.64 -1.46
N ASP A 124 -25.81 7.55 -0.61
CA ASP A 124 -25.12 7.87 0.63
C ASP A 124 -25.17 6.69 1.63
N VAL A 125 -26.31 6.02 1.73
CA VAL A 125 -26.47 4.80 2.52
C VAL A 125 -25.58 3.66 1.97
N GLU A 126 -25.61 3.43 0.65
CA GLU A 126 -24.79 2.43 -0.02
C GLU A 126 -23.28 2.68 0.23
N ARG A 127 -22.86 3.96 0.20
CA ARG A 127 -21.48 4.36 0.50
C ARG A 127 -21.09 4.13 1.96
N ASN A 128 -21.99 4.45 2.89
CA ASN A 128 -21.75 4.20 4.31
C ASN A 128 -21.65 2.71 4.60
N TYR A 129 -22.51 1.91 4.02
CA TYR A 129 -22.43 0.44 4.14
C TYR A 129 -21.11 -0.11 3.61
N ILE A 130 -20.68 0.33 2.42
CA ILE A 130 -19.37 -0.07 1.85
C ILE A 130 -18.23 0.39 2.77
N TYR A 131 -18.31 1.60 3.30
CA TYR A 131 -17.30 2.10 4.22
C TYR A 131 -17.19 1.24 5.49
N GLU A 132 -18.31 0.95 6.15
CA GLU A 132 -18.34 0.14 7.37
C GLU A 132 -17.84 -1.29 7.13
N ASP A 133 -18.27 -1.94 6.04
CA ASP A 133 -17.83 -3.28 5.68
C ASP A 133 -16.30 -3.32 5.48
N TYR A 134 -15.77 -2.43 4.65
CA TYR A 134 -14.34 -2.44 4.35
C TYR A 134 -13.47 -1.88 5.47
N ALA A 135 -13.97 -0.96 6.31
CA ALA A 135 -13.24 -0.46 7.47
C ALA A 135 -12.94 -1.57 8.48
N ASN A 136 -13.88 -2.50 8.67
CA ASN A 136 -13.71 -3.67 9.54
C ASN A 136 -12.75 -4.72 8.93
N ARG A 137 -12.50 -4.66 7.63
CA ARG A 137 -11.66 -5.62 6.90
C ARG A 137 -10.27 -5.09 6.55
N VAL A 138 -9.87 -3.95 7.14
CA VAL A 138 -8.50 -3.42 6.97
C VAL A 138 -7.48 -4.47 7.43
N GLY A 139 -6.50 -4.74 6.57
CA GLY A 139 -5.51 -5.81 6.78
C GLY A 139 -5.90 -7.18 6.22
N GLU A 140 -7.10 -7.37 5.69
CA GLU A 140 -7.48 -8.60 5.02
C GLU A 140 -7.06 -8.62 3.55
N ILE A 141 -6.82 -9.83 3.02
CA ILE A 141 -6.63 -10.02 1.58
C ILE A 141 -7.97 -10.03 0.86
N VAL A 142 -8.04 -9.25 -0.20
CA VAL A 142 -9.17 -9.21 -1.12
C VAL A 142 -8.74 -9.64 -2.52
N ILE A 143 -9.69 -10.22 -3.24
CA ILE A 143 -9.50 -10.68 -4.62
C ILE A 143 -10.49 -9.95 -5.50
N GLY A 144 -10.00 -9.21 -6.46
CA GLY A 144 -10.85 -8.43 -7.37
C GLY A 144 -10.35 -8.43 -8.80
N VAL A 145 -11.14 -7.85 -9.69
CA VAL A 145 -10.84 -7.77 -11.12
C VAL A 145 -10.46 -6.34 -11.47
N VAL A 146 -9.33 -6.18 -12.16
CA VAL A 146 -8.88 -4.87 -12.65
C VAL A 146 -9.90 -4.31 -13.64
N HIS A 147 -10.58 -3.23 -13.25
CA HIS A 147 -11.56 -2.54 -14.06
C HIS A 147 -10.92 -1.50 -14.97
N GLN A 148 -10.01 -0.71 -14.41
CA GLN A 148 -9.36 0.40 -15.12
C GLN A 148 -7.90 0.55 -14.69
N VAL A 149 -7.04 0.86 -15.68
CA VAL A 149 -5.64 1.21 -15.46
C VAL A 149 -5.46 2.68 -15.81
N GLN A 150 -5.02 3.49 -14.85
CA GLN A 150 -4.76 4.93 -14.98
C GLN A 150 -3.28 5.26 -14.74
N ARG A 151 -2.92 6.53 -14.95
CA ARG A 151 -1.54 7.01 -14.74
C ARG A 151 -1.09 6.96 -13.29
N ASP A 152 -1.98 7.18 -12.36
CA ASP A 152 -1.78 7.30 -10.91
C ASP A 152 -2.02 5.99 -10.15
N GLY A 153 -2.69 5.03 -10.77
CA GLY A 153 -3.00 3.75 -10.14
C GLY A 153 -3.93 2.88 -10.96
N ILE A 154 -4.33 1.78 -10.37
CA ILE A 154 -5.33 0.88 -10.93
C ILE A 154 -6.57 0.84 -10.06
N PHE A 155 -7.71 0.60 -10.69
CA PHE A 155 -8.99 0.41 -10.04
C PHE A 155 -9.43 -1.04 -10.17
N ILE A 156 -9.81 -1.62 -9.05
CA ILE A 156 -10.15 -3.03 -8.91
C ILE A 156 -11.59 -3.10 -8.42
N ASN A 157 -12.44 -3.84 -9.14
CA ASN A 157 -13.82 -4.04 -8.74
C ASN A 157 -13.95 -5.34 -7.94
N ILE A 158 -14.66 -5.23 -6.82
CA ILE A 158 -15.08 -6.35 -5.99
C ILE A 158 -16.56 -6.11 -5.70
N GLU A 159 -17.44 -6.96 -6.23
CA GLU A 159 -18.89 -6.83 -6.09
C GLU A 159 -19.40 -5.42 -6.47
N GLN A 160 -19.79 -4.62 -5.47
CA GLN A 160 -20.31 -3.27 -5.65
C GLN A 160 -19.29 -2.18 -5.30
N ALA A 161 -18.11 -2.56 -4.77
CA ALA A 161 -17.06 -1.63 -4.38
C ALA A 161 -15.97 -1.50 -5.44
N GLU A 162 -15.49 -0.29 -5.64
CA GLU A 162 -14.31 0.03 -6.44
C GLU A 162 -13.15 0.36 -5.50
N LEU A 163 -12.08 -0.44 -5.57
CA LEU A 163 -10.88 -0.29 -4.77
C LEU A 163 -9.77 0.31 -5.61
N ARG A 164 -8.95 1.16 -4.98
CA ARG A 164 -7.85 1.84 -5.65
C ARG A 164 -6.50 1.28 -5.19
N MET A 165 -5.62 0.95 -6.13
CA MET A 165 -4.21 0.62 -5.85
C MET A 165 -3.31 1.66 -6.52
N PRO A 166 -2.84 2.68 -5.77
CA PRO A 166 -1.90 3.69 -6.26
C PRO A 166 -0.60 3.07 -6.74
N LYS A 167 0.18 3.79 -7.55
CA LYS A 167 1.49 3.30 -8.02
C LYS A 167 2.46 2.95 -6.91
N SER A 168 2.45 3.71 -5.81
CA SER A 168 3.27 3.43 -4.63
C SER A 168 2.94 2.10 -3.95
N GLU A 169 1.72 1.60 -4.15
CA GLU A 169 1.23 0.35 -3.57
C GLU A 169 1.31 -0.83 -4.53
N GLN A 170 1.81 -0.60 -5.74
CA GLN A 170 2.04 -1.62 -6.75
C GLN A 170 3.46 -2.18 -6.66
N ILE A 171 3.63 -3.43 -7.08
CA ILE A 171 4.95 -4.01 -7.31
C ILE A 171 5.44 -3.54 -8.67
N HIS A 172 6.60 -2.87 -8.73
CA HIS A 172 7.13 -2.24 -9.96
C HIS A 172 7.38 -3.23 -11.11
N SER A 173 7.67 -4.48 -10.79
CA SER A 173 7.88 -5.55 -11.78
C SER A 173 6.58 -6.10 -12.37
N GLU A 174 5.43 -5.82 -11.77
CA GLU A 174 4.12 -6.32 -12.21
C GLU A 174 3.48 -5.41 -13.26
N ARG A 175 2.78 -6.03 -14.19
CA ARG A 175 2.01 -5.32 -15.22
C ARG A 175 0.55 -5.76 -15.15
N TYR A 176 -0.31 -4.82 -14.81
CA TYR A 176 -1.73 -5.06 -14.65
C TYR A 176 -2.50 -4.76 -15.93
N ARG A 177 -3.44 -5.63 -16.28
CA ARG A 177 -4.31 -5.49 -17.44
C ARG A 177 -5.77 -5.51 -17.03
N ARG A 178 -6.60 -4.78 -17.77
CA ARG A 178 -8.04 -4.82 -17.57
C ARG A 178 -8.59 -6.24 -17.72
N GLY A 179 -9.43 -6.67 -16.79
CA GLY A 179 -10.01 -8.02 -16.73
C GLY A 179 -9.14 -9.05 -16.01
N GLU A 180 -7.96 -8.67 -15.56
CA GLU A 180 -7.08 -9.54 -14.78
C GLU A 180 -7.51 -9.59 -13.31
N THR A 181 -7.44 -10.78 -12.72
CA THR A 181 -7.72 -10.96 -11.29
C THR A 181 -6.47 -10.67 -10.47
N VAL A 182 -6.61 -9.82 -9.45
CA VAL A 182 -5.51 -9.40 -8.58
C VAL A 182 -5.89 -9.63 -7.13
N ARG A 183 -4.93 -10.12 -6.34
CA ARG A 183 -4.99 -10.18 -4.88
C ARG A 183 -4.26 -8.99 -4.30
N ALA A 184 -4.81 -8.38 -3.26
CA ALA A 184 -4.15 -7.29 -2.54
C ALA A 184 -4.67 -7.24 -1.10
N VAL A 185 -3.91 -6.60 -0.20
CA VAL A 185 -4.36 -6.33 1.17
C VAL A 185 -5.05 -4.97 1.21
N ILE A 186 -6.12 -4.84 1.98
CA ILE A 186 -6.75 -3.55 2.27
C ILE A 186 -5.82 -2.77 3.21
N LYS A 187 -5.27 -1.66 2.75
CA LYS A 187 -4.33 -0.83 3.50
C LYS A 187 -5.03 0.23 4.34
N SER A 188 -5.95 0.96 3.74
CA SER A 188 -6.72 2.00 4.42
C SER A 188 -8.07 2.21 3.75
N VAL A 189 -9.01 2.73 4.53
CA VAL A 189 -10.35 3.11 4.08
C VAL A 189 -10.63 4.51 4.60
N GLU A 190 -10.87 5.44 3.69
CA GLU A 190 -11.09 6.84 4.02
C GLU A 190 -12.43 7.35 3.44
N VAL A 191 -13.13 8.21 4.17
CA VAL A 191 -14.35 8.85 3.68
C VAL A 191 -13.96 10.08 2.87
N THR A 192 -14.36 10.10 1.60
CA THR A 192 -14.18 11.27 0.73
C THR A 192 -15.54 11.84 0.31
N PRO A 193 -15.61 13.10 -0.17
CA PRO A 193 -16.86 13.68 -0.68
C PRO A 193 -17.46 12.89 -1.86
N LYS A 194 -16.65 12.07 -2.53
CA LYS A 194 -17.10 11.22 -3.65
C LYS A 194 -17.54 9.82 -3.20
N GLY A 195 -17.27 9.43 -1.97
CA GLY A 195 -17.55 8.13 -1.40
C GLY A 195 -16.32 7.55 -0.68
N PRO A 196 -16.37 6.31 -0.17
CA PRO A 196 -15.24 5.66 0.46
C PRO A 196 -14.10 5.47 -0.56
N ASP A 197 -12.89 5.88 -0.19
CA ASP A 197 -11.65 5.58 -0.93
C ASP A 197 -10.97 4.41 -0.23
N ILE A 198 -11.06 3.24 -0.84
CA ILE A 198 -10.52 1.99 -0.31
C ILE A 198 -9.19 1.75 -1.01
N VAL A 199 -8.10 1.95 -0.28
CA VAL A 199 -6.75 1.76 -0.79
C VAL A 199 -6.29 0.34 -0.50
N VAL A 200 -5.84 -0.35 -1.54
CA VAL A 200 -5.27 -1.68 -1.45
C VAL A 200 -3.81 -1.69 -1.87
N SER A 201 -3.03 -2.61 -1.32
CA SER A 201 -1.60 -2.70 -1.53
C SER A 201 -1.14 -4.13 -1.83
N ARG A 202 -0.13 -4.23 -2.71
CA ARG A 202 0.69 -5.43 -2.92
C ARG A 202 2.14 -5.22 -2.47
N SER A 203 2.56 -3.96 -2.32
CA SER A 203 3.90 -3.59 -1.87
C SER A 203 4.05 -3.60 -0.35
N ASP A 204 2.96 -3.54 0.40
CA ASP A 204 2.97 -3.53 1.86
C ASP A 204 3.52 -4.84 2.45
N ASN A 205 4.27 -4.75 3.57
CA ASN A 205 4.75 -5.91 4.29
C ASN A 205 3.61 -6.78 4.82
N HIS A 206 2.48 -6.17 5.16
CA HIS A 206 1.32 -6.88 5.67
C HIS A 206 0.70 -7.80 4.62
N PHE A 207 0.82 -7.46 3.32
CA PHE A 207 0.42 -8.37 2.24
C PHE A 207 1.23 -9.67 2.27
N LEU A 208 2.55 -9.58 2.43
CA LEU A 208 3.41 -10.75 2.56
C LEU A 208 3.06 -11.56 3.82
N TYR A 209 2.84 -10.89 4.96
CA TYR A 209 2.39 -11.53 6.20
C TYR A 209 1.12 -12.36 5.98
N LYS A 210 0.11 -11.77 5.38
CA LYS A 210 -1.18 -12.43 5.10
C LYS A 210 -1.06 -13.57 4.09
N LEU A 211 -0.14 -13.50 3.14
CA LEU A 211 0.13 -14.63 2.25
C LEU A 211 0.75 -15.81 3.02
N PHE A 212 1.64 -15.55 3.98
CA PHE A 212 2.15 -16.60 4.85
C PHE A 212 1.06 -17.19 5.75
N GLU A 213 0.20 -16.36 6.33
CA GLU A 213 -0.92 -16.82 7.16
C GLU A 213 -1.87 -17.76 6.38
N LEU A 214 -2.14 -17.45 5.10
CA LEU A 214 -2.97 -18.29 4.23
C LEU A 214 -2.31 -19.63 3.84
N GLU A 215 -0.99 -19.65 3.61
CA GLU A 215 -0.29 -20.84 3.11
C GLU A 215 0.29 -21.71 4.23
N VAL A 216 0.42 -21.19 5.44
CA VAL A 216 1.06 -21.84 6.59
C VAL A 216 0.09 -21.89 7.76
N PRO A 217 -0.67 -23.00 7.92
CA PRO A 217 -1.67 -23.13 9.00
C PRO A 217 -1.07 -22.92 10.40
N GLU A 218 0.20 -23.26 10.59
CA GLU A 218 0.90 -23.09 11.87
C GLU A 218 1.08 -21.61 12.26
N ILE A 219 1.01 -20.69 11.28
CA ILE A 219 0.97 -19.22 11.51
C ILE A 219 -0.45 -18.79 11.85
N GLU A 220 -1.46 -19.27 11.12
CA GLU A 220 -2.87 -19.01 11.38
C GLU A 220 -3.27 -19.48 12.80
N ASP A 221 -2.77 -20.65 13.22
CA ASP A 221 -2.97 -21.20 14.55
C ASP A 221 -2.18 -20.51 15.67
N GLY A 222 -1.29 -19.54 15.34
CA GLY A 222 -0.44 -18.83 16.31
C GLY A 222 0.68 -19.71 16.92
N ILE A 223 1.03 -20.84 16.30
CA ILE A 223 2.12 -21.71 16.73
C ILE A 223 3.46 -21.12 16.27
N ILE A 224 3.45 -20.48 15.09
CA ILE A 224 4.60 -19.79 14.52
C ILE A 224 4.25 -18.31 14.37
N ASP A 225 5.12 -17.47 14.89
CA ASP A 225 5.00 -16.02 14.75
C ASP A 225 6.03 -15.49 13.74
N ILE A 226 5.58 -14.58 12.87
CA ILE A 226 6.48 -13.74 12.07
C ILE A 226 6.78 -12.51 12.89
N THR A 227 8.01 -12.39 13.40
CA THR A 227 8.41 -11.32 14.30
C THR A 227 8.81 -10.05 13.56
N SER A 228 9.39 -10.18 12.37
CA SER A 228 9.83 -9.03 11.56
C SER A 228 9.79 -9.37 10.07
N ILE A 229 9.52 -8.34 9.25
CA ILE A 229 9.51 -8.41 7.78
C ILE A 229 10.26 -7.21 7.24
N ALA A 230 11.32 -7.46 6.47
CA ALA A 230 11.97 -6.45 5.64
C ALA A 230 11.82 -6.83 4.17
N ARG A 231 11.31 -5.92 3.33
CA ARG A 231 10.94 -6.23 1.97
C ARG A 231 11.33 -5.13 1.00
N HIS A 232 11.82 -5.54 -0.15
CA HIS A 232 11.94 -4.74 -1.36
C HIS A 232 10.96 -5.34 -2.39
N PRO A 233 9.75 -4.74 -2.54
CA PRO A 233 8.66 -5.36 -3.28
C PRO A 233 9.02 -5.74 -4.71
N GLY A 234 8.80 -7.00 -5.08
CA GLY A 234 9.08 -7.54 -6.40
C GLY A 234 10.52 -8.01 -6.63
N GLU A 235 11.43 -7.83 -5.66
CA GLU A 235 12.82 -8.25 -5.78
C GLU A 235 13.20 -9.25 -4.70
N ARG A 236 13.20 -8.83 -3.43
CA ARG A 236 13.59 -9.69 -2.31
C ARG A 236 12.91 -9.29 -1.00
N ALA A 237 12.59 -10.27 -0.19
CA ALA A 237 12.12 -10.10 1.18
C ALA A 237 12.90 -10.99 2.14
N LYS A 238 13.04 -10.55 3.39
CA LYS A 238 13.52 -11.35 4.50
C LYS A 238 12.46 -11.33 5.59
N ILE A 239 12.19 -12.49 6.19
CA ILE A 239 11.28 -12.64 7.30
C ILE A 239 11.96 -13.37 8.45
N ILE A 240 11.71 -12.94 9.68
CA ILE A 240 12.13 -13.66 10.87
C ILE A 240 10.93 -14.40 11.43
N VAL A 241 11.08 -15.69 11.61
CA VAL A 241 10.04 -16.58 12.14
C VAL A 241 10.48 -17.19 13.45
N ARG A 242 9.56 -17.29 14.40
CA ARG A 242 9.76 -17.87 15.73
C ARG A 242 8.68 -18.90 15.98
N SER A 243 9.06 -20.07 16.50
CA SER A 243 8.09 -21.07 16.97
C SER A 243 7.85 -20.94 18.49
N ASN A 244 6.59 -20.96 18.88
CA ASN A 244 6.14 -21.04 20.27
C ASN A 244 6.20 -22.48 20.80
N ASP A 245 6.23 -23.50 19.91
CA ASP A 245 6.44 -24.90 20.27
C ASP A 245 7.86 -25.36 19.83
N ARG A 246 8.69 -25.73 20.80
CA ARG A 246 10.09 -26.19 20.56
C ARG A 246 10.22 -27.43 19.68
N ARG A 247 9.12 -28.17 19.45
CA ARG A 247 9.08 -29.37 18.61
C ARG A 247 8.88 -29.07 17.13
N ILE A 248 8.49 -27.84 16.82
CA ILE A 248 8.19 -27.40 15.43
C ILE A 248 9.32 -26.52 14.92
N ASP A 249 9.91 -26.92 13.81
CA ASP A 249 10.86 -26.09 13.07
C ASP A 249 10.09 -25.01 12.28
N PRO A 250 10.22 -23.73 12.65
CA PRO A 250 9.46 -22.66 12.01
C PRO A 250 9.85 -22.44 10.55
N VAL A 251 11.13 -22.64 10.21
CA VAL A 251 11.60 -22.48 8.82
C VAL A 251 11.08 -23.61 7.95
N GLY A 252 11.19 -24.85 8.43
CA GLY A 252 10.69 -26.03 7.71
C GLY A 252 9.18 -25.98 7.46
N ALA A 253 8.38 -25.49 8.43
CA ALA A 253 6.95 -25.33 8.31
C ALA A 253 6.58 -24.27 7.26
N CYS A 254 7.25 -23.12 7.27
CA CYS A 254 7.04 -22.04 6.28
C CYS A 254 7.48 -22.44 4.86
N VAL A 255 8.55 -23.21 4.72
CA VAL A 255 9.03 -23.71 3.42
C VAL A 255 8.08 -24.80 2.89
N GLY A 256 7.62 -25.68 3.75
CA GLY A 256 6.78 -26.81 3.40
C GLY A 256 7.50 -27.94 2.68
N MET A 257 6.79 -29.03 2.40
CA MET A 257 7.37 -30.19 1.72
C MET A 257 7.90 -29.82 0.33
N ARG A 258 9.20 -30.01 0.11
CA ARG A 258 9.90 -29.66 -1.14
C ARG A 258 9.69 -28.20 -1.57
N GLY A 259 9.48 -27.30 -0.61
CA GLY A 259 9.27 -25.89 -0.89
C GLY A 259 7.86 -25.51 -1.43
N SER A 260 6.88 -26.40 -1.30
CA SER A 260 5.55 -26.19 -1.89
C SER A 260 4.86 -24.91 -1.41
N ARG A 261 4.91 -24.62 -0.10
CA ARG A 261 4.26 -23.45 0.50
C ARG A 261 4.95 -22.15 0.09
N ILE A 262 6.26 -22.07 0.27
CA ILE A 262 7.01 -20.86 -0.11
C ILE A 262 6.94 -20.59 -1.62
N GLN A 263 6.92 -21.63 -2.46
CA GLN A 263 6.79 -21.45 -3.91
C GLN A 263 5.42 -20.90 -4.32
N ALA A 264 4.35 -21.21 -3.58
CA ALA A 264 3.03 -20.62 -3.83
C ALA A 264 3.07 -19.11 -3.58
N ILE A 265 3.67 -18.67 -2.48
CA ILE A 265 3.84 -17.25 -2.16
C ILE A 265 4.75 -16.54 -3.17
N VAL A 266 5.90 -17.14 -3.51
CA VAL A 266 6.85 -16.60 -4.51
C VAL A 266 6.17 -16.41 -5.89
N ARG A 267 5.32 -17.34 -6.32
CA ARG A 267 4.55 -17.21 -7.57
C ARG A 267 3.53 -16.07 -7.50
N GLU A 268 2.82 -15.93 -6.38
CA GLU A 268 1.87 -14.83 -6.18
C GLU A 268 2.57 -13.47 -6.26
N LEU A 269 3.81 -13.36 -5.78
CA LEU A 269 4.63 -12.14 -5.77
C LEU A 269 5.53 -11.98 -7.01
N ASN A 270 5.18 -12.60 -8.12
CA ASN A 270 5.91 -12.50 -9.40
C ASN A 270 7.41 -12.83 -9.28
N ASN A 271 7.72 -13.92 -8.60
CA ASN A 271 9.08 -14.44 -8.36
C ASN A 271 9.97 -13.58 -7.42
N GLU A 272 9.37 -12.82 -6.51
CA GLU A 272 10.09 -12.18 -5.41
C GLU A 272 10.83 -13.25 -4.57
N LYS A 273 12.14 -13.07 -4.34
CA LYS A 273 12.92 -13.97 -3.52
C LYS A 273 12.62 -13.78 -2.04
N ILE A 274 12.35 -14.85 -1.30
CA ILE A 274 12.00 -14.76 0.11
C ILE A 274 12.99 -15.58 0.93
N ASP A 275 13.72 -14.92 1.83
CA ASP A 275 14.62 -15.55 2.79
C ASP A 275 13.91 -15.68 4.14
N ILE A 276 13.82 -16.90 4.65
CA ILE A 276 13.21 -17.21 5.94
C ILE A 276 14.29 -17.41 6.97
N VAL A 277 14.32 -16.55 7.99
CA VAL A 277 15.32 -16.52 9.06
C VAL A 277 14.68 -17.04 10.35
N ASN A 278 15.33 -18.04 10.96
CA ASN A 278 14.91 -18.52 12.27
C ASN A 278 15.36 -17.55 13.36
N TYR A 279 14.45 -17.10 14.18
CA TYR A 279 14.71 -16.21 15.32
C TYR A 279 15.75 -16.80 16.28
N SER A 280 16.56 -15.95 16.86
CA SER A 280 17.48 -16.27 17.95
C SER A 280 17.53 -15.12 18.96
N GLU A 281 17.63 -15.45 20.24
CA GLU A 281 17.86 -14.47 21.30
C GLU A 281 19.31 -13.94 21.28
N GLN A 282 20.24 -14.70 20.69
CA GLN A 282 21.62 -14.28 20.50
C GLN A 282 21.73 -13.48 19.22
N VAL A 283 22.10 -12.22 19.34
CA VAL A 283 22.17 -11.25 18.25
C VAL A 283 23.14 -11.72 17.15
N GLU A 284 24.31 -12.26 17.52
CA GLU A 284 25.31 -12.79 16.60
C GLU A 284 24.72 -13.87 15.68
N ILE A 285 23.94 -14.79 16.25
CA ILE A 285 23.30 -15.86 15.50
C ILE A 285 22.20 -15.30 14.60
N LEU A 286 21.43 -14.32 15.08
CA LEU A 286 20.34 -13.70 14.32
C LEU A 286 20.90 -12.93 13.12
N VAL A 287 21.90 -12.08 13.33
CA VAL A 287 22.59 -11.31 12.28
C VAL A 287 23.26 -12.24 11.27
N SER A 288 23.98 -13.25 11.73
CA SER A 288 24.60 -14.26 10.84
C SER A 288 23.59 -14.96 9.93
N ARG A 289 22.41 -15.31 10.46
CA ARG A 289 21.33 -15.92 9.67
C ARG A 289 20.67 -14.92 8.73
N ALA A 290 20.51 -13.67 9.16
CA ALA A 290 19.90 -12.61 8.37
C ALA A 290 20.76 -12.26 7.14
N LEU A 291 22.07 -12.42 7.21
CA LEU A 291 23.01 -12.19 6.10
C LEU A 291 23.00 -13.30 5.03
N SER A 292 22.29 -14.41 5.27
CA SER A 292 22.12 -15.46 4.24
C SER A 292 21.74 -14.85 2.86
N PRO A 293 22.32 -15.37 1.73
CA PRO A 293 23.04 -16.64 1.59
C PRO A 293 24.50 -16.63 2.03
N ALA A 294 25.13 -15.45 2.19
CA ALA A 294 26.52 -15.36 2.65
C ALA A 294 26.61 -15.73 4.14
N LYS A 295 27.75 -16.29 4.50
CA LYS A 295 28.00 -16.67 5.88
C LYS A 295 29.20 -15.88 6.41
N PRO A 296 29.01 -14.99 7.41
CA PRO A 296 30.13 -14.26 7.97
C PRO A 296 31.15 -15.19 8.67
N VAL A 297 32.41 -14.88 8.49
CA VAL A 297 33.54 -15.55 9.19
C VAL A 297 33.59 -15.05 10.62
N GLN A 298 33.39 -13.74 10.81
CA GLN A 298 33.44 -13.13 12.14
C GLN A 298 32.42 -11.97 12.18
N LEU A 299 31.87 -11.73 13.36
CA LEU A 299 30.96 -10.59 13.64
C LEU A 299 31.52 -9.82 14.86
N PHE A 300 31.53 -8.52 14.74
CA PHE A 300 31.78 -7.60 15.85
C PHE A 300 30.51 -6.80 16.08
N ILE A 301 29.91 -6.96 17.26
CA ILE A 301 28.62 -6.37 17.59
C ILE A 301 28.82 -5.38 18.72
N ASP A 302 28.29 -4.17 18.52
CA ASP A 302 28.15 -3.11 19.52
C ASP A 302 26.66 -2.95 19.84
N ASP A 303 26.22 -3.52 20.93
CA ASP A 303 24.82 -3.46 21.38
C ASP A 303 24.40 -2.06 21.83
N GLU A 304 25.33 -1.21 22.24
CA GLU A 304 25.00 0.17 22.68
C GLU A 304 24.63 1.06 21.50
N LYS A 305 25.29 0.85 20.36
CA LYS A 305 25.07 1.62 19.13
C LYS A 305 24.17 0.91 18.11
N ASN A 306 23.71 -0.32 18.40
CA ASN A 306 23.03 -1.20 17.44
C ASN A 306 23.81 -1.31 16.11
N TYR A 307 25.12 -1.54 16.22
CA TYR A 307 26.03 -1.57 15.11
C TYR A 307 26.75 -2.93 15.02
N CYS A 308 26.98 -3.41 13.82
CA CYS A 308 27.64 -4.67 13.58
C CYS A 308 28.59 -4.58 12.38
N VAL A 309 29.83 -5.00 12.58
CA VAL A 309 30.78 -5.25 11.49
C VAL A 309 30.82 -6.74 11.19
N ALA A 310 30.51 -7.10 9.96
CA ALA A 310 30.50 -8.48 9.49
C ALA A 310 31.66 -8.72 8.52
N LEU A 311 32.53 -9.68 8.85
CA LEU A 311 33.65 -10.06 8.00
C LEU A 311 33.31 -11.30 7.18
N PHE A 312 33.64 -11.25 5.90
CA PHE A 312 33.39 -12.33 4.95
C PHE A 312 34.69 -12.77 4.26
N ASP A 313 34.71 -14.00 3.79
CA ASP A 313 35.67 -14.37 2.78
C ASP A 313 35.46 -13.55 1.52
N ASP A 314 36.54 -13.18 0.80
CA ASP A 314 36.46 -12.28 -0.35
C ASP A 314 35.47 -12.80 -1.43
N ASP A 315 35.34 -14.12 -1.61
CA ASP A 315 34.40 -14.74 -2.55
C ASP A 315 32.93 -14.61 -2.15
N ASP A 316 32.63 -14.42 -0.85
CA ASP A 316 31.27 -14.34 -0.29
C ASP A 316 30.83 -12.89 -0.05
N LEU A 317 31.73 -11.91 -0.14
CA LEU A 317 31.45 -10.49 0.14
C LEU A 317 30.35 -9.94 -0.79
N ASP A 318 30.44 -10.20 -2.09
CA ASP A 318 29.46 -9.75 -3.09
C ASP A 318 28.07 -10.34 -2.80
N ALA A 319 28.00 -11.58 -2.35
CA ALA A 319 26.74 -12.22 -1.96
C ALA A 319 26.18 -11.64 -0.66
N ALA A 320 27.06 -11.23 0.27
CA ALA A 320 26.69 -10.57 1.52
C ALA A 320 26.09 -9.20 1.29
N ILE A 321 26.73 -8.38 0.47
CA ILE A 321 26.24 -7.05 0.06
C ILE A 321 24.99 -7.21 -0.79
N GLY A 322 25.05 -8.08 -1.79
CA GLY A 322 24.01 -8.33 -2.76
C GLY A 322 23.86 -7.19 -3.76
N ARG A 323 23.06 -7.42 -4.80
CA ARG A 323 22.83 -6.44 -5.86
C ARG A 323 22.35 -5.10 -5.28
N ASN A 324 23.06 -4.00 -5.55
CA ASN A 324 22.77 -2.65 -5.05
C ASN A 324 22.67 -2.58 -3.50
N GLY A 325 23.44 -3.37 -2.78
CA GLY A 325 23.40 -3.41 -1.32
C GLY A 325 22.12 -4.00 -0.73
N MET A 326 21.29 -4.66 -1.54
CA MET A 326 19.96 -5.10 -1.12
C MET A 326 19.99 -6.12 0.01
N ASN A 327 20.92 -7.09 -0.04
CA ASN A 327 20.96 -8.14 0.96
C ASN A 327 21.33 -7.59 2.34
N ILE A 328 22.37 -6.76 2.42
CA ILE A 328 22.81 -6.14 3.66
C ILE A 328 21.80 -5.13 4.20
N ASN A 329 21.17 -4.32 3.33
CA ASN A 329 20.14 -3.36 3.72
C ASN A 329 18.88 -4.06 4.29
N LEU A 330 18.48 -5.19 3.71
CA LEU A 330 17.39 -5.99 4.26
C LEU A 330 17.77 -6.69 5.57
N ALA A 331 19.01 -7.18 5.68
CA ALA A 331 19.51 -7.74 6.91
C ALA A 331 19.56 -6.70 8.03
N SER A 332 20.05 -5.50 7.76
CA SER A 332 20.05 -4.38 8.70
C SER A 332 18.63 -4.01 9.16
N LYS A 333 17.69 -3.88 8.23
CA LYS A 333 16.30 -3.52 8.56
C LYS A 333 15.57 -4.58 9.38
N ILE A 334 15.86 -5.86 9.14
CA ILE A 334 15.13 -6.93 9.80
C ILE A 334 15.66 -7.24 11.20
N THR A 335 16.94 -6.93 11.44
CA THR A 335 17.62 -7.16 12.73
C THR A 335 17.67 -5.92 13.62
N ASP A 336 17.32 -4.73 13.09
CA ASP A 336 17.45 -3.41 13.73
C ASP A 336 18.90 -3.05 14.10
N TYR A 337 19.89 -3.67 13.43
CA TYR A 337 21.30 -3.34 13.53
C TYR A 337 21.79 -2.72 12.23
N ARG A 338 22.57 -1.65 12.32
CA ARG A 338 23.34 -1.17 11.18
C ARG A 338 24.48 -2.14 10.93
N ILE A 339 24.50 -2.77 9.76
CA ILE A 339 25.50 -3.80 9.42
C ILE A 339 26.39 -3.26 8.31
N ASP A 340 27.71 -3.26 8.55
CA ASP A 340 28.74 -3.00 7.55
C ASP A 340 29.47 -4.29 7.23
N ALA A 341 29.68 -4.58 5.95
CA ALA A 341 30.33 -5.80 5.48
C ALA A 341 31.70 -5.51 4.88
N TYR A 342 32.70 -6.25 5.31
CA TYR A 342 34.08 -6.14 4.80
C TYR A 342 34.63 -7.54 4.48
N GLY A 343 35.54 -7.59 3.49
CA GLY A 343 36.38 -8.75 3.28
C GLY A 343 37.42 -8.85 4.39
N VAL A 344 37.81 -10.10 4.77
CA VAL A 344 38.80 -10.31 5.84
C VAL A 344 40.10 -9.55 5.54
N LYS A 345 40.62 -9.66 4.31
CA LYS A 345 41.84 -8.95 3.93
C LYS A 345 41.70 -7.44 3.91
N GLN A 346 40.55 -6.93 3.51
CA GLN A 346 40.24 -5.50 3.52
C GLN A 346 40.22 -4.97 4.96
N TYR A 347 39.57 -5.67 5.86
CA TYR A 347 39.48 -5.30 7.27
C TYR A 347 40.84 -5.38 7.99
N GLU A 348 41.67 -6.40 7.68
CA GLU A 348 43.04 -6.51 8.20
C GLU A 348 43.90 -5.31 7.78
N ARG A 349 43.79 -4.88 6.52
CA ARG A 349 44.47 -3.65 6.03
C ARG A 349 43.98 -2.41 6.75
N ILE A 350 42.65 -2.21 6.87
CA ILE A 350 42.09 -1.09 7.63
C ILE A 350 42.63 -1.06 9.06
N GLN A 351 42.76 -2.25 9.73
CA GLN A 351 43.34 -2.34 11.06
C GLN A 351 44.83 -2.05 11.08
N GLU A 352 45.55 -2.44 10.03
CA GLU A 352 46.98 -2.13 9.91
C GLU A 352 47.17 -0.59 9.68
N ASP A 353 46.34 0.01 8.85
CA ASP A 353 46.35 1.46 8.60
C ASP A 353 45.92 2.26 9.84
N GLN A 354 44.98 1.77 10.63
CA GLN A 354 44.62 2.37 11.93
C GLN A 354 45.76 2.28 12.98
N LYS A 355 46.70 1.35 12.80
CA LYS A 355 47.95 1.26 13.60
C LYS A 355 49.05 2.13 13.05
N SER A 356 48.86 2.80 11.90
CA SER A 356 49.83 3.72 11.34
C SER A 356 50.09 4.86 12.31
N LEU A 357 51.34 5.30 12.34
CA LEU A 357 51.74 6.42 13.19
C LEU A 357 51.12 7.71 12.66
N LEU A 358 50.63 8.55 13.54
CA LEU A 358 50.08 9.86 13.17
C LEU A 358 51.09 10.73 12.42
N THR A 359 52.39 10.51 12.64
CA THR A 359 53.49 11.17 11.94
C THR A 359 53.66 10.79 10.48
N GLU A 360 53.04 9.71 10.03
CA GLU A 360 53.13 9.19 8.64
C GLU A 360 51.95 9.64 7.78
N ILE A 361 50.96 10.33 8.37
CA ILE A 361 49.76 10.78 7.66
C ILE A 361 50.03 12.14 6.99
N ASP A 362 49.78 12.21 5.69
CA ASP A 362 49.80 13.45 4.94
C ASP A 362 48.75 14.45 5.46
N GLY A 363 49.17 15.58 6.02
CA GLY A 363 48.29 16.61 6.58
C GLY A 363 48.35 16.70 8.10
N VAL A 364 49.05 15.80 8.80
CA VAL A 364 49.37 15.94 10.24
C VAL A 364 50.76 16.48 10.41
N ASP A 365 50.88 17.70 10.99
CA ASP A 365 52.15 18.31 11.28
C ASP A 365 52.91 17.54 12.34
N GLN A 366 54.26 17.42 12.16
CA GLN A 366 55.12 16.70 13.09
C GLN A 366 55.06 17.26 14.51
N THR A 367 54.86 18.58 14.66
CA THR A 367 54.71 19.24 15.97
C THR A 367 53.39 18.84 16.68
N THR A 368 52.36 18.67 15.89
CA THR A 368 51.04 18.25 16.38
C THR A 368 51.03 16.77 16.77
N ALA A 369 51.68 15.92 15.94
CA ALA A 369 51.87 14.51 16.23
C ALA A 369 52.73 14.28 17.50
N GLU A 370 53.79 15.10 17.72
CA GLU A 370 54.60 15.05 18.93
C GLU A 370 53.81 15.49 20.18
N SER A 371 52.87 16.45 20.02
CA SER A 371 51.99 16.92 21.09
C SER A 371 51.00 15.87 21.50
N LEU A 372 50.37 15.19 20.53
CA LEU A 372 49.47 14.03 20.79
C LEU A 372 50.21 12.84 21.42
N ASN A 373 51.45 12.59 20.95
CA ASN A 373 52.30 11.54 21.52
C ASN A 373 52.62 11.83 23.01
N SER A 374 52.72 13.09 23.41
CA SER A 374 52.99 13.46 24.83
C SER A 374 51.83 13.05 25.78
N ILE A 375 50.61 12.92 25.29
CA ILE A 375 49.42 12.46 26.03
C ILE A 375 49.13 10.97 25.81
N GLY A 376 49.98 10.26 25.04
CA GLY A 376 49.91 8.83 24.79
C GLY A 376 49.13 8.42 23.55
N VAL A 377 48.79 9.36 22.69
CA VAL A 377 48.11 9.12 21.40
C VAL A 377 49.18 9.12 20.29
N THR A 378 49.51 7.92 19.79
CA THR A 378 50.60 7.70 18.83
C THR A 378 50.14 7.19 17.49
N VAL A 379 49.02 6.51 17.45
CA VAL A 379 48.43 5.86 16.27
C VAL A 379 47.01 6.35 16.01
N VAL A 380 46.55 6.14 14.78
CA VAL A 380 45.21 6.57 14.35
C VAL A 380 44.11 6.01 15.22
N SER A 381 44.19 4.73 15.62
CA SER A 381 43.17 4.10 16.47
C SER A 381 43.05 4.76 17.86
N GLU A 382 44.19 5.11 18.46
CA GLU A 382 44.20 5.81 19.75
C GLU A 382 43.58 7.21 19.65
N LEU A 383 43.76 7.90 18.51
CA LEU A 383 43.14 9.19 18.24
C LEU A 383 41.60 9.09 18.11
N LEU A 384 41.12 8.05 17.41
CA LEU A 384 39.70 7.85 17.21
C LEU A 384 38.95 7.40 18.47
N ASP A 385 39.64 6.72 19.39
CA ASP A 385 39.11 6.22 20.66
C ASP A 385 39.26 7.21 21.83
N ALA A 386 40.05 8.29 21.65
CA ALA A 386 40.31 9.25 22.70
C ALA A 386 39.15 10.24 22.93
N ASP A 387 38.91 10.60 24.18
CA ASP A 387 37.93 11.64 24.50
C ASP A 387 38.44 13.03 24.04
N MET A 388 37.52 13.83 23.50
CA MET A 388 37.80 15.18 22.96
C MET A 388 38.48 16.08 24.00
N ASP A 389 38.06 16.01 25.25
CA ASP A 389 38.63 16.78 26.36
C ASP A 389 40.10 16.39 26.65
N ASP A 390 40.45 15.12 26.50
CA ASP A 390 41.82 14.63 26.64
C ASP A 390 42.72 15.11 25.49
N LEU A 391 42.20 15.09 24.27
CA LEU A 391 42.93 15.58 23.07
C LEU A 391 43.21 17.08 23.17
N LEU A 392 42.24 17.86 23.61
CA LEU A 392 42.41 19.33 23.83
C LEU A 392 43.33 19.67 25.02
N SER A 393 43.65 18.69 25.87
CA SER A 393 44.63 18.88 26.95
C SER A 393 46.07 18.91 26.46
N ALA A 394 46.34 18.45 25.23
CA ALA A 394 47.65 18.42 24.64
C ALA A 394 48.16 19.84 24.31
N GLN A 395 49.43 20.10 24.56
CA GLN A 395 49.99 21.42 24.43
C GLN A 395 50.08 21.88 22.95
N GLY A 396 49.29 22.89 22.59
CA GLY A 396 49.31 23.47 21.22
C GLY A 396 48.25 22.90 20.29
N ILE A 397 47.29 22.12 20.81
CA ILE A 397 46.13 21.64 20.08
C ILE A 397 44.92 22.48 20.49
N ASP A 398 44.25 23.05 19.51
CA ASP A 398 42.97 23.74 19.63
C ASP A 398 41.91 23.04 18.77
N ASP A 399 40.65 23.48 18.90
CA ASP A 399 39.53 22.88 18.16
C ASP A 399 39.77 22.89 16.64
N GLU A 400 40.41 23.95 16.11
CA GLU A 400 40.64 24.13 14.68
C GLU A 400 41.71 23.15 14.16
N SER A 401 42.79 22.94 14.90
CA SER A 401 43.84 21.98 14.58
C SER A 401 43.36 20.53 14.75
N LEU A 402 42.45 20.28 15.69
CA LEU A 402 41.86 18.96 15.87
C LEU A 402 40.94 18.59 14.70
N ASP A 403 40.12 19.52 14.23
CA ASP A 403 39.29 19.32 13.03
C ASP A 403 40.14 19.02 11.79
N GLU A 404 41.24 19.75 11.59
CA GLU A 404 42.20 19.50 10.50
C GLU A 404 42.85 18.11 10.58
N ILE A 405 43.15 17.61 11.78
CA ILE A 405 43.69 16.27 11.99
C ILE A 405 42.64 15.22 11.66
N TYR A 406 41.40 15.40 12.11
CA TYR A 406 40.33 14.48 11.79
C TYR A 406 40.05 14.43 10.30
N GLU A 407 40.04 15.56 9.59
CA GLU A 407 39.90 15.61 8.13
C GLU A 407 41.07 14.90 7.42
N ALA A 408 42.30 15.09 7.88
CA ALA A 408 43.47 14.41 7.32
C ALA A 408 43.41 12.90 7.51
N VAL A 409 43.05 12.47 8.71
CA VAL A 409 42.87 11.03 9.05
C VAL A 409 41.71 10.41 8.27
N GLN A 410 40.59 11.11 8.14
CA GLN A 410 39.45 10.65 7.37
C GLN A 410 39.79 10.51 5.88
N SER A 411 40.50 11.52 5.32
CA SER A 411 40.98 11.49 3.94
C SER A 411 42.03 10.38 3.71
N PHE A 412 42.82 10.05 4.73
CA PHE A 412 43.77 8.94 4.67
C PHE A 412 43.03 7.61 4.62
N ILE A 413 42.04 7.41 5.48
CA ILE A 413 41.19 6.18 5.54
C ILE A 413 40.41 6.03 4.23
N GLU A 414 39.77 7.09 3.73
CA GLU A 414 39.00 7.07 2.47
C GLU A 414 39.91 6.72 1.26
N ARG A 415 41.10 7.27 1.18
CA ARG A 415 42.07 6.95 0.12
C ARG A 415 42.47 5.47 0.13
N VAL A 416 42.65 4.90 1.30
CA VAL A 416 42.98 3.48 1.45
C VAL A 416 41.82 2.60 0.98
N VAL A 417 40.59 3.00 1.23
CA VAL A 417 39.38 2.29 0.76
C VAL A 417 39.25 2.41 -0.77
N GLU A 418 39.42 3.60 -1.35
CA GLU A 418 39.31 3.84 -2.82
C GLU A 418 40.42 3.14 -3.64
N THR A 419 41.65 3.11 -3.16
CA THR A 419 42.75 2.40 -3.85
C THR A 419 42.53 0.89 -3.88
N ASN A 420 41.75 0.35 -2.93
CA ASN A 420 41.39 -1.05 -2.93
C ASN A 420 40.30 -1.39 -3.94
N ASP A 421 39.36 -0.48 -4.20
CA ASP A 421 38.30 -0.67 -5.22
C ASP A 421 38.92 -0.61 -6.64
N GLU A 422 39.90 0.25 -6.90
CA GLU A 422 40.60 0.29 -8.19
C GLU A 422 41.49 -0.95 -8.46
N GLU A 423 42.08 -1.56 -7.44
CA GLU A 423 42.84 -2.81 -7.61
C GLU A 423 41.94 -4.01 -7.90
N VAL A 424 40.71 -4.03 -7.35
CA VAL A 424 39.70 -5.08 -7.64
C VAL A 424 39.15 -4.92 -9.07
N GLU A 425 38.85 -3.69 -9.52
CA GLU A 425 38.44 -3.44 -10.90
C GLU A 425 39.57 -3.74 -11.91
N SER A 426 40.81 -3.52 -11.57
CA SER A 426 41.97 -3.80 -12.46
C SER A 426 42.25 -5.29 -12.61
N VAL A 427 41.89 -6.13 -11.63
CA VAL A 427 42.03 -7.60 -11.71
C VAL A 427 40.89 -8.19 -12.54
N ASP A 428 39.69 -7.64 -12.49
CA ASP A 428 38.55 -8.06 -13.33
C ASP A 428 38.75 -7.67 -14.80
N LEU A 429 39.34 -6.52 -15.07
CA LEU A 429 39.71 -6.09 -16.43
C LEU A 429 40.85 -6.94 -17.04
N ALA A 430 41.74 -7.46 -16.23
CA ALA A 430 42.84 -8.34 -16.68
C ALA A 430 42.37 -9.77 -17.02
N LEU A 431 41.30 -10.23 -16.40
CA LEU A 431 40.70 -11.56 -16.65
C LEU A 431 39.81 -11.60 -17.92
N HIS A 432 39.35 -10.45 -18.44
CA HIS A 432 38.52 -10.34 -19.63
C HIS A 432 39.24 -9.83 -20.87
N ALA A 433 40.57 -9.56 -20.83
CA ALA A 433 41.40 -9.12 -21.95
C ALA A 433 41.95 -10.30 -22.78
N GLY A 434 41.08 -11.18 -23.23
CA GLY A 434 41.41 -12.36 -24.03
C GLY A 434 40.83 -12.41 -25.45
N GLU A 435 40.28 -11.31 -26.03
CA GLU A 435 39.93 -11.28 -27.46
C GLU A 435 40.11 -9.89 -28.06
N PRO A 436 40.64 -9.74 -29.31
CA PRO A 436 41.02 -8.49 -29.87
C PRO A 436 39.85 -7.75 -30.51
N ILE A 437 39.63 -6.52 -30.09
CA ILE A 437 38.74 -5.56 -30.77
C ILE A 437 39.60 -4.75 -31.76
N LEU A 438 39.27 -4.88 -33.04
CA LEU A 438 39.76 -4.04 -34.09
C LEU A 438 39.09 -2.66 -34.06
N GLU A 439 39.98 -1.65 -34.11
CA GLU A 439 39.81 -0.22 -34.26
C GLU A 439 38.61 0.27 -35.10
N GLN A 440 38.01 1.37 -34.70
CA GLN A 440 38.08 2.61 -35.52
C GLN A 440 37.80 3.87 -34.69
N VAL A 441 38.85 4.73 -34.78
CA VAL A 441 38.97 6.11 -34.34
C VAL A 441 38.31 7.05 -35.36
N SER A 442 37.72 8.15 -34.95
CA SER A 442 37.96 9.56 -35.39
C SER A 442 36.77 10.42 -34.95
N GLU A 443 37.01 11.34 -34.06
CA GLU A 443 37.32 12.77 -34.20
C GLU A 443 36.21 13.67 -34.73
N THR A 444 35.80 14.52 -33.84
CA THR A 444 35.62 15.98 -33.83
C THR A 444 34.53 16.68 -34.65
N ASP A 445 33.89 17.53 -33.90
CA ASP A 445 33.50 18.95 -34.10
C ASP A 445 32.27 19.35 -34.92
N SER A 446 31.41 19.99 -34.15
CA SER A 446 30.77 21.31 -34.33
C SER A 446 29.77 21.60 -35.46
N ASN A 447 28.64 22.10 -34.97
CA ASN A 447 27.83 23.23 -35.48
C ASN A 447 26.84 23.08 -36.63
N ASN A 448 25.64 23.37 -36.23
CA ASN A 448 24.70 24.36 -36.80
C ASN A 448 23.76 24.01 -37.96
N GLU A 449 22.49 24.28 -37.63
CA GLU A 449 21.41 24.85 -38.46
C GLU A 449 20.60 24.00 -39.46
N THR A 450 19.32 23.96 -39.12
CA THR A 450 18.14 24.23 -39.99
C THR A 450 17.87 23.37 -41.25
N GLY A 451 16.64 22.86 -41.31
CA GLY A 451 15.93 22.69 -42.57
C GLY A 451 15.15 21.40 -42.72
N GLU A 452 13.86 21.43 -42.46
CA GLU A 452 12.85 20.59 -43.15
C GLU A 452 12.92 20.87 -44.69
N PRO A 453 12.50 19.99 -45.59
CA PRO A 453 11.14 19.51 -45.70
C PRO A 453 10.95 18.07 -46.24
N GLU A 454 9.70 17.57 -46.08
CA GLU A 454 9.04 16.50 -46.78
C GLU A 454 8.97 16.71 -48.33
N PRO A 455 8.25 15.82 -49.10
CA PRO A 455 8.18 14.35 -49.23
C PRO A 455 8.37 13.90 -50.71
N GLU A 456 8.33 12.57 -51.00
CA GLU A 456 7.84 11.97 -52.27
C GLU A 456 7.92 10.44 -52.22
N GLU A 457 6.78 9.79 -52.27
CA GLU A 457 5.99 9.05 -53.28
C GLU A 457 6.67 7.87 -53.96
N SER A 458 5.97 6.75 -53.80
CA SER A 458 5.52 5.73 -54.71
C SER A 458 6.51 4.72 -55.34
N LYS A 459 6.20 3.45 -55.21
CA LYS A 459 5.64 2.59 -56.24
C LYS A 459 5.54 1.12 -55.86
N ASP A 460 4.33 0.62 -55.93
CA ASP A 460 3.77 -0.65 -56.36
C ASP A 460 4.70 -1.75 -56.90
N ILE A 461 4.36 -3.01 -56.60
CA ILE A 461 4.02 -4.06 -57.55
C ILE A 461 3.63 -5.35 -56.81
N ASP A 462 2.36 -5.72 -56.93
CA ASP A 462 1.64 -6.93 -57.24
C ASP A 462 2.36 -8.30 -57.23
N SER A 463 1.67 -9.29 -56.63
CA SER A 463 1.06 -10.47 -57.24
C SER A 463 0.76 -11.54 -56.20
N VAL A 464 -0.49 -11.79 -55.85
CA VAL A 464 -1.44 -12.81 -56.34
C VAL A 464 -0.89 -14.23 -56.33
N GLU A 465 -1.48 -15.09 -55.52
CA GLU A 465 -2.07 -16.38 -55.91
C GLU A 465 -2.91 -16.97 -54.76
N GLU A 466 -4.19 -17.10 -55.08
CA GLU A 466 -5.21 -17.97 -54.49
C GLU A 466 -4.97 -19.43 -54.86
N ILE A 467 -5.39 -20.38 -54.02
CA ILE A 467 -6.02 -21.68 -54.35
C ILE A 467 -6.62 -22.19 -53.02
N ASP A 468 -7.90 -22.13 -52.80
CA ASP A 468 -9.09 -22.92 -53.12
C ASP A 468 -9.04 -24.39 -52.70
N GLY A 469 -10.00 -24.77 -51.88
CA GLY A 469 -10.83 -25.95 -52.13
C GLY A 469 -10.79 -27.11 -51.12
N GLN A 470 -11.88 -27.20 -50.44
CA GLN A 470 -12.80 -28.36 -50.34
C GLN A 470 -13.02 -29.00 -48.96
N GLU A 471 -14.30 -28.95 -48.67
CA GLU A 471 -15.13 -29.71 -47.72
C GLU A 471 -14.96 -31.23 -47.84
N THR A 472 -15.18 -31.94 -46.75
CA THR A 472 -16.07 -33.11 -46.71
C THR A 472 -16.61 -33.35 -45.31
N GLU A 473 -17.94 -33.42 -45.27
CA GLU A 473 -18.82 -34.00 -44.27
C GLU A 473 -18.57 -35.50 -44.10
N ASP A 474 -18.95 -36.03 -42.94
CA ASP A 474 -19.93 -37.11 -42.70
C ASP A 474 -19.74 -37.63 -41.27
N ASP A 475 -20.76 -37.45 -40.45
CA ASP A 475 -21.86 -38.36 -40.04
C ASP A 475 -21.51 -39.56 -39.15
N ASN A 476 -22.27 -39.61 -38.08
CA ASN A 476 -23.10 -40.70 -37.46
C ASN A 476 -22.74 -41.03 -35.99
N VAL A 477 -23.64 -40.66 -35.08
CA VAL A 477 -24.83 -41.36 -34.52
C VAL A 477 -24.56 -42.52 -33.54
N ALA A 478 -25.20 -42.40 -32.43
CA ALA A 478 -25.95 -43.30 -31.51
C ALA A 478 -25.37 -43.31 -30.09
N GLU A 479 -26.16 -42.76 -29.14
CA GLU A 479 -27.16 -43.47 -28.28
C GLU A 479 -26.57 -44.57 -27.41
N ASP A 480 -26.60 -44.34 -26.07
CA ASP A 480 -27.53 -45.06 -25.15
C ASP A 480 -27.26 -44.63 -23.66
N GLU A 481 -28.29 -44.13 -23.05
CA GLU A 481 -28.59 -44.26 -21.62
C GLU A 481 -29.27 -45.62 -21.39
N PRO A 482 -29.69 -46.00 -20.16
CA PRO A 482 -29.37 -45.68 -18.80
C PRO A 482 -29.19 -46.93 -17.90
N VAL A 483 -29.31 -46.77 -16.60
CA VAL A 483 -29.97 -47.62 -15.58
C VAL A 483 -29.19 -47.75 -14.24
N THR A 484 -29.69 -47.07 -13.27
CA THR A 484 -30.19 -47.42 -11.92
C THR A 484 -29.35 -48.25 -10.93
N GLU A 485 -29.40 -47.70 -9.77
CA GLU A 485 -29.94 -48.19 -8.45
C GLU A 485 -28.97 -48.79 -7.44
N SER A 486 -28.98 -48.14 -6.33
CA SER A 486 -29.30 -48.50 -4.94
C SER A 486 -28.19 -48.99 -4.01
N ALA A 487 -28.17 -48.29 -2.91
CA ALA A 487 -28.22 -48.74 -1.50
C ALA A 487 -27.04 -49.54 -0.93
N GLU A 488 -26.29 -48.96 -0.02
CA GLU A 488 -26.36 -49.17 1.43
C GLU A 488 -25.67 -48.03 2.19
#